data_dad74326f6023503482cee584dbaa2f4
#
_entry.id   dad74326f6023503482cee584dbaa2f4
#
_cell.length_a   1.000
_cell.length_b   1.000
_cell.length_c   1.000
_cell.angle_alpha   90.00
_cell.angle_beta   90.00
_cell.angle_gamma   90.00
#
_symmetry.space_group_name_H-M   'P 1'
#
loop_
_entity.id
_entity.type
_entity.pdbx_description
1 polymer ?
#
loop_
_entity_poly.entity_id
_entity_poly.type
_entity_poly.pdbx_seq_one_letter_code
_entity_poly.pdbx_strand_id
1 'polypeptide(L)'
;IGVSQPTVTRIRNKLEKEGYIREYTMIPDFSKLGYKIMAITFALSRFLGKEEAERAGKTLADSVKDKQFEFIMLERGDGLGFDGVVISLHEDYASYLKVLEWLRQFDFLEVNRINSFLINLEDSVRYRPLTFSTLAKLIRSQAERKE
;
A
#
# COMPACT_ATOMS: atom_id res chain seq x y z
N ILE A 1 14.97 29.98 7.91
CA ILE A 1 14.51 29.91 9.29
C ILE A 1 15.27 28.77 9.94
N GLY A 2 16.31 29.13 10.77
CA GLY A 2 17.13 28.15 11.47
C GLY A 2 16.40 27.62 12.70
N VAL A 3 15.75 26.46 12.56
CA VAL A 3 15.17 25.76 13.72
C VAL A 3 16.29 24.99 14.41
N SER A 4 16.45 25.13 15.73
CA SER A 4 17.48 24.43 16.48
C SER A 4 17.20 22.92 16.53
N GLN A 5 18.26 22.11 16.58
CA GLN A 5 18.14 20.64 16.62
C GLN A 5 17.26 20.13 17.80
N PRO A 6 17.32 20.72 19.04
CA PRO A 6 16.43 20.35 20.12
C PRO A 6 14.94 20.60 19.80
N THR A 7 14.63 21.68 19.08
CA THR A 7 13.26 22.00 18.67
C THR A 7 12.72 20.97 17.66
N VAL A 8 13.54 20.57 16.68
CA VAL A 8 13.18 19.51 15.71
C VAL A 8 12.88 18.20 16.42
N THR A 9 13.75 17.80 17.36
CA THR A 9 13.58 16.58 18.13
C THR A 9 12.30 16.60 18.96
N ARG A 10 11.98 17.73 19.61
CA ARG A 10 10.75 17.89 20.39
C ARG A 10 9.50 17.78 19.51
N ILE A 11 9.51 18.42 18.34
CA ILE A 11 8.38 18.36 17.40
C ILE A 11 8.21 16.92 16.90
N ARG A 12 9.29 16.26 16.51
CA ARG A 12 9.26 14.86 16.06
C ARG A 12 8.65 13.94 17.11
N ASN A 13 9.15 13.98 18.34
CA ASN A 13 8.66 13.15 19.44
C ASN A 13 7.18 13.42 19.74
N LYS A 14 6.73 14.67 19.61
CA LYS A 14 5.30 15.01 19.74
C LYS A 14 4.47 14.33 18.65
N LEU A 15 4.89 14.43 17.36
CA LEU A 15 4.17 13.84 16.24
C LEU A 15 4.12 12.32 16.30
N GLU A 16 5.19 11.68 16.79
CA GLU A 16 5.22 10.25 17.05
C GLU A 16 4.22 9.85 18.15
N LYS A 17 4.27 10.57 19.28
CA LYS A 17 3.39 10.30 20.42
C LYS A 17 1.90 10.52 20.09
N GLU A 18 1.60 11.51 19.25
CA GLU A 18 0.24 11.83 18.81
C GLU A 18 -0.21 10.95 17.61
N GLY A 19 0.64 10.04 17.14
CA GLY A 19 0.32 9.10 16.07
C GLY A 19 0.29 9.69 14.65
N TYR A 20 0.77 10.92 14.45
CA TYR A 20 0.92 11.51 13.12
C TYR A 20 2.05 10.85 12.32
N ILE A 21 3.08 10.35 13.00
CA ILE A 21 4.15 9.57 12.40
C ILE A 21 4.00 8.13 12.87
N ARG A 22 3.64 7.24 11.94
CA ARG A 22 3.46 5.81 12.21
C ARG A 22 4.77 5.04 12.10
N GLU A 23 5.57 5.41 11.13
CA GLU A 23 6.86 4.76 10.84
C GLU A 23 7.76 5.68 10.02
N TYR A 24 9.06 5.38 10.05
CA TYR A 24 10.05 5.99 9.18
C TYR A 24 10.47 4.97 8.14
N THR A 25 10.38 5.37 6.87
CA THR A 25 10.76 4.51 5.75
C THR A 25 11.37 5.32 4.61
N MET A 26 11.93 4.61 3.65
CA MET A 26 12.37 5.17 2.37
C MET A 26 11.51 4.59 1.25
N ILE A 27 11.41 5.32 0.15
CA ILE A 27 10.87 4.77 -1.09
C ILE A 27 12.06 4.46 -1.99
N PRO A 28 12.42 3.19 -2.17
CA PRO A 28 13.53 2.82 -3.03
C PRO A 28 13.13 2.88 -4.50
N ASP A 29 14.10 2.84 -5.37
CA ASP A 29 13.87 2.47 -6.77
C ASP A 29 13.67 0.96 -6.85
N PHE A 30 12.40 0.53 -6.94
CA PHE A 30 12.02 -0.88 -6.93
C PHE A 30 12.65 -1.67 -8.07
N SER A 31 12.86 -1.06 -9.24
CA SER A 31 13.51 -1.73 -10.37
C SER A 31 14.97 -2.09 -10.05
N LYS A 32 15.69 -1.23 -9.30
CA LYS A 32 17.04 -1.52 -8.83
C LYS A 32 17.12 -2.60 -7.75
N LEU A 33 16.00 -2.87 -7.09
CA LEU A 33 15.88 -3.98 -6.15
C LEU A 33 15.48 -5.31 -6.83
N GLY A 34 15.32 -5.31 -8.16
CA GLY A 34 15.00 -6.50 -8.92
C GLY A 34 13.52 -6.68 -9.24
N TYR A 35 12.64 -5.79 -8.77
CA TYR A 35 11.22 -5.86 -9.09
C TYR A 35 10.94 -5.26 -10.47
N LYS A 36 10.22 -6.03 -11.30
CA LYS A 36 9.86 -5.61 -12.66
C LYS A 36 8.42 -5.18 -12.80
N ILE A 37 7.56 -5.66 -11.90
CA ILE A 37 6.12 -5.43 -11.95
C ILE A 37 5.64 -4.91 -10.59
N MET A 38 4.85 -3.84 -10.61
CA MET A 38 3.97 -3.47 -9.52
C MET A 38 2.54 -3.81 -9.96
N ALA A 39 1.84 -4.61 -9.16
CA ALA A 39 0.44 -4.97 -9.41
C ALA A 39 -0.47 -4.19 -8.46
N ILE A 40 -1.53 -3.58 -9.01
CA ILE A 40 -2.66 -3.06 -8.26
C ILE A 40 -3.81 -4.01 -8.53
N THR A 41 -4.12 -4.86 -7.57
CA THR A 41 -5.13 -5.91 -7.69
C THR A 41 -6.36 -5.52 -6.91
N PHE A 42 -7.51 -5.50 -7.58
CA PHE A 42 -8.82 -5.28 -7.00
C PHE A 42 -9.53 -6.62 -6.82
N ALA A 43 -10.17 -6.80 -5.69
CA ALA A 43 -10.95 -7.99 -5.37
C ALA A 43 -12.34 -7.60 -4.88
N LEU A 44 -13.32 -8.44 -5.18
CA LEU A 44 -14.66 -8.32 -4.62
C LEU A 44 -14.88 -9.46 -3.64
N SER A 45 -15.27 -9.11 -2.42
CA SER A 45 -15.74 -10.10 -1.47
C SER A 45 -17.15 -10.55 -1.83
N ARG A 46 -17.47 -11.82 -1.57
CA ARG A 46 -18.87 -12.24 -1.48
C ARG A 46 -19.53 -11.41 -0.38
N PHE A 47 -20.82 -11.15 -0.55
CA PHE A 47 -21.56 -10.36 0.43
C PHE A 47 -21.29 -10.89 1.84
N LEU A 48 -20.63 -10.09 2.65
CA LEU A 48 -20.27 -10.41 4.02
C LEU A 48 -20.96 -9.42 4.97
N GLY A 49 -21.61 -9.92 5.99
CA GLY A 49 -21.99 -9.11 7.13
C GLY A 49 -20.76 -8.50 7.81
N LYS A 50 -20.95 -7.49 8.66
CA LYS A 50 -19.86 -6.78 9.32
C LYS A 50 -18.88 -7.73 10.04
N GLU A 51 -19.40 -8.67 10.83
CA GLU A 51 -18.58 -9.63 11.59
C GLU A 51 -17.82 -10.60 10.68
N GLU A 52 -18.41 -11.02 9.57
CA GLU A 52 -17.76 -11.88 8.59
C GLU A 52 -16.63 -11.12 7.88
N ALA A 53 -16.87 -9.87 7.52
CA ALA A 53 -15.87 -9.01 6.92
C ALA A 53 -14.66 -8.76 7.85
N GLU A 54 -14.90 -8.58 9.16
CA GLU A 54 -13.84 -8.45 10.15
C GLU A 54 -13.02 -9.75 10.27
N ARG A 55 -13.69 -10.92 10.28
CA ARG A 55 -13.00 -12.23 10.30
C ARG A 55 -12.21 -12.47 9.03
N ALA A 56 -12.78 -12.19 7.86
CA ALA A 56 -12.10 -12.31 6.58
C ALA A 56 -10.86 -11.42 6.52
N GLY A 57 -10.97 -10.16 6.94
CA GLY A 57 -9.84 -9.23 7.01
C GLY A 57 -8.72 -9.72 7.94
N LYS A 58 -9.08 -10.28 9.11
CA LYS A 58 -8.10 -10.87 10.03
C LYS A 58 -7.42 -12.09 9.42
N THR A 59 -8.19 -13.00 8.82
CA THR A 59 -7.65 -14.20 8.14
C THR A 59 -6.66 -13.79 7.05
N LEU A 60 -7.01 -12.79 6.24
CA LEU A 60 -6.15 -12.28 5.19
C LEU A 60 -4.86 -11.66 5.76
N ALA A 61 -4.98 -10.79 6.77
CA ALA A 61 -3.84 -10.14 7.41
C ALA A 61 -2.90 -11.15 8.10
N ASP A 62 -3.44 -12.17 8.72
CA ASP A 62 -2.63 -13.23 9.35
C ASP A 62 -1.92 -14.09 8.29
N SER A 63 -2.60 -14.42 7.18
CA SER A 63 -2.02 -15.21 6.11
C SER A 63 -0.89 -14.49 5.36
N VAL A 64 -0.90 -13.16 5.32
CA VAL A 64 0.18 -12.36 4.72
C VAL A 64 1.48 -12.49 5.52
N LYS A 65 1.41 -12.62 6.85
CA LYS A 65 2.59 -12.71 7.72
C LYS A 65 3.46 -13.93 7.42
N ASP A 66 2.84 -15.02 6.95
CA ASP A 66 3.51 -16.28 6.68
C ASP A 66 3.96 -16.42 5.22
N LYS A 67 3.66 -15.43 4.37
CA LYS A 67 3.99 -15.46 2.95
C LYS A 67 5.16 -14.54 2.63
N GLN A 68 6.02 -15.02 1.75
CA GLN A 68 7.12 -14.24 1.17
C GLN A 68 6.62 -13.43 -0.04
N PHE A 69 5.52 -12.67 0.15
CA PHE A 69 5.02 -11.76 -0.86
C PHE A 69 5.32 -10.33 -0.46
N GLU A 70 5.77 -9.53 -1.41
CA GLU A 70 6.10 -8.13 -1.20
C GLU A 70 4.84 -7.26 -1.34
N PHE A 71 4.05 -7.21 -0.28
CA PHE A 71 2.87 -6.35 -0.22
C PHE A 71 3.23 -4.95 0.28
N ILE A 72 2.85 -3.94 -0.50
CA ILE A 72 2.95 -2.53 -0.11
C ILE A 72 1.69 -2.12 0.65
N MET A 73 0.53 -2.61 0.21
CA MET A 73 -0.77 -2.28 0.79
C MET A 73 -1.75 -3.43 0.62
N LEU A 74 -2.56 -3.63 1.61
CA LEU A 74 -3.71 -4.53 1.59
C LEU A 74 -4.83 -3.87 2.40
N GLU A 75 -5.86 -3.36 1.72
CA GLU A 75 -6.89 -2.56 2.37
C GLU A 75 -8.28 -2.83 1.79
N ARG A 76 -9.29 -2.58 2.62
CA ARG A 76 -10.68 -2.48 2.16
C ARG A 76 -10.96 -1.10 1.61
N GLY A 77 -11.86 -1.04 0.63
CA GLY A 77 -12.32 0.20 0.03
C GLY A 77 -13.71 0.01 -0.56
N ASP A 78 -14.15 0.97 -1.34
CA ASP A 78 -15.36 0.89 -2.13
C ASP A 78 -15.16 1.69 -3.42
N GLY A 79 -15.35 1.05 -4.55
CA GLY A 79 -15.23 1.70 -5.85
C GLY A 79 -15.01 0.71 -6.99
N LEU A 80 -15.31 1.13 -8.20
CA LEU A 80 -15.17 0.32 -9.42
C LEU A 80 -15.89 -1.05 -9.37
N GLY A 81 -16.80 -1.25 -8.40
CA GLY A 81 -17.45 -2.53 -8.16
C GLY A 81 -16.58 -3.56 -7.44
N PHE A 82 -15.59 -3.11 -6.67
CA PHE A 82 -14.71 -3.89 -5.80
C PHE A 82 -14.70 -3.31 -4.40
N ASP A 83 -14.36 -4.14 -3.41
CA ASP A 83 -14.31 -3.77 -2.00
C ASP A 83 -12.96 -4.02 -1.34
N GLY A 84 -11.98 -4.50 -2.08
CA GLY A 84 -10.62 -4.73 -1.63
C GLY A 84 -9.58 -4.31 -2.65
N VAL A 85 -8.41 -3.87 -2.18
CA VAL A 85 -7.26 -3.53 -3.00
C VAL A 85 -5.97 -4.08 -2.39
N VAL A 86 -5.14 -4.66 -3.24
CA VAL A 86 -3.79 -5.13 -2.92
C VAL A 86 -2.80 -4.43 -3.83
N ILE A 87 -1.73 -3.87 -3.26
CA ILE A 87 -0.59 -3.39 -4.04
C ILE A 87 0.61 -4.28 -3.69
N SER A 88 1.19 -4.91 -4.71
CA SER A 88 2.30 -5.86 -4.55
C SER A 88 3.39 -5.65 -5.58
N LEU A 89 4.62 -6.07 -5.22
CA LEU A 89 5.80 -6.03 -6.07
C LEU A 89 6.19 -7.44 -6.51
N HIS A 90 6.67 -7.57 -7.74
CA HIS A 90 7.01 -8.86 -8.33
C HIS A 90 8.28 -8.75 -9.17
N GLU A 91 9.15 -9.73 -9.04
CA GLU A 91 10.35 -9.86 -9.86
C GLU A 91 10.00 -10.19 -11.32
N ASP A 92 8.90 -10.92 -11.51
CA ASP A 92 8.42 -11.36 -12.82
C ASP A 92 6.91 -11.67 -12.82
N TYR A 93 6.40 -12.07 -13.98
CA TYR A 93 5.00 -12.43 -14.14
C TYR A 93 4.65 -13.75 -13.40
N ALA A 94 5.58 -14.66 -13.22
CA ALA A 94 5.33 -15.92 -12.51
C ALA A 94 5.12 -15.66 -11.00
N SER A 95 5.89 -14.76 -10.41
CA SER A 95 5.70 -14.34 -9.00
C SER A 95 4.36 -13.63 -8.80
N TYR A 96 3.91 -12.82 -9.77
CA TYR A 96 2.57 -12.22 -9.75
C TYR A 96 1.46 -13.29 -9.79
N LEU A 97 1.58 -14.31 -10.65
CA LEU A 97 0.58 -15.39 -10.72
C LEU A 97 0.43 -16.14 -9.39
N LYS A 98 1.52 -16.33 -8.63
CA LYS A 98 1.47 -16.96 -7.30
C LYS A 98 0.61 -16.14 -6.32
N VAL A 99 0.65 -14.82 -6.40
CA VAL A 99 -0.22 -13.95 -5.58
C VAL A 99 -1.68 -14.10 -6.01
N LEU A 100 -1.97 -14.17 -7.30
CA LEU A 100 -3.34 -14.43 -7.76
C LEU A 100 -3.87 -15.79 -7.31
N GLU A 101 -3.04 -16.83 -7.41
CA GLU A 101 -3.39 -18.17 -6.94
C GLU A 101 -3.66 -18.18 -5.43
N TRP A 102 -2.85 -17.45 -4.65
CA TRP A 102 -3.06 -17.29 -3.23
C TRP A 102 -4.37 -16.55 -2.92
N LEU A 103 -4.68 -15.44 -3.61
CA LEU A 103 -5.95 -14.74 -3.43
C LEU A 103 -7.15 -15.63 -3.75
N ARG A 104 -7.07 -16.48 -4.77
CA ARG A 104 -8.14 -17.40 -5.17
C ARG A 104 -8.43 -18.53 -4.17
N GLN A 105 -7.54 -18.74 -3.19
CA GLN A 105 -7.75 -19.75 -2.14
C GLN A 105 -8.75 -19.29 -1.07
N PHE A 106 -9.07 -18.01 -1.01
CA PHE A 106 -10.02 -17.49 -0.04
C PHE A 106 -11.45 -17.62 -0.57
N ASP A 107 -12.25 -18.40 0.13
CA ASP A 107 -13.66 -18.70 -0.21
C ASP A 107 -14.57 -17.49 -0.12
N PHE A 108 -14.18 -16.48 0.66
CA PHE A 108 -14.89 -15.21 0.76
C PHE A 108 -14.62 -14.25 -0.40
N LEU A 109 -13.68 -14.55 -1.32
CA LEU A 109 -13.45 -13.76 -2.51
C LEU A 109 -14.19 -14.34 -3.73
N GLU A 110 -14.73 -13.47 -4.55
CA GLU A 110 -15.28 -13.84 -5.86
C GLU A 110 -14.14 -14.01 -6.87
N VAL A 111 -13.76 -15.26 -7.14
CA VAL A 111 -12.61 -15.59 -7.99
C VAL A 111 -12.65 -14.91 -9.36
N ASN A 112 -13.84 -14.78 -9.96
CA ASN A 112 -14.04 -14.12 -11.26
C ASN A 112 -14.04 -12.59 -11.16
N ARG A 113 -13.93 -12.03 -9.97
CA ARG A 113 -13.90 -10.60 -9.69
C ARG A 113 -12.59 -10.20 -9.00
N ILE A 114 -11.49 -10.82 -9.42
CA ILE A 114 -10.12 -10.43 -9.07
C ILE A 114 -9.49 -9.89 -10.35
N ASN A 115 -9.24 -8.59 -10.39
CA ASN A 115 -8.69 -7.89 -11.55
C ASN A 115 -7.44 -7.11 -11.16
N SER A 116 -6.44 -7.11 -12.02
CA SER A 116 -5.18 -6.42 -11.75
C SER A 116 -4.81 -5.45 -12.85
N PHE A 117 -4.28 -4.31 -12.42
CA PHE A 117 -3.56 -3.38 -13.28
C PHE A 117 -2.06 -3.57 -13.04
N LEU A 118 -1.32 -3.95 -14.09
CA LEU A 118 0.10 -4.22 -13.99
C LEU A 118 0.90 -3.02 -14.50
N ILE A 119 1.84 -2.55 -13.70
CA ILE A 119 2.76 -1.47 -14.02
C ILE A 119 4.12 -2.09 -14.27
N ASN A 120 4.66 -1.92 -15.48
CA ASN A 120 6.04 -2.30 -15.78
C ASN A 120 7.01 -1.27 -15.16
N LEU A 121 7.80 -1.71 -14.19
CA LEU A 121 8.77 -0.86 -13.49
C LEU A 121 10.06 -0.61 -14.29
N GLU A 122 10.28 -1.36 -15.37
CA GLU A 122 11.39 -1.19 -16.30
C GLU A 122 11.03 -0.32 -17.52
N ASP A 123 9.76 0.14 -17.62
CA ASP A 123 9.34 0.99 -18.73
C ASP A 123 10.10 2.32 -18.70
N SER A 124 10.60 2.73 -19.86
CA SER A 124 11.27 4.00 -20.04
C SER A 124 10.32 5.20 -20.02
N VAL A 125 9.04 4.97 -20.32
CA VAL A 125 8.00 6.01 -20.32
C VAL A 125 7.33 6.03 -18.96
N ARG A 126 7.79 6.92 -18.09
CA ARG A 126 7.22 7.11 -16.76
C ARG A 126 6.65 8.52 -16.61
N TYR A 127 5.42 8.63 -16.16
CA TYR A 127 4.82 9.94 -15.86
C TYR A 127 5.30 10.49 -14.53
N ARG A 128 5.11 9.72 -13.46
CA ARG A 128 5.52 10.08 -12.11
C ARG A 128 5.65 8.81 -11.25
N PRO A 129 6.86 8.45 -10.84
CA PRO A 129 7.04 7.33 -9.92
C PRO A 129 6.41 7.62 -8.56
N LEU A 130 6.19 6.56 -7.77
CA LEU A 130 5.67 6.66 -6.40
C LEU A 130 6.54 7.63 -5.59
N THR A 131 5.91 8.62 -4.97
CA THR A 131 6.59 9.60 -4.12
C THR A 131 5.64 10.19 -3.08
N PHE A 132 6.14 10.41 -1.88
CA PHE A 132 5.45 11.17 -0.83
C PHE A 132 5.91 12.63 -0.73
N SER A 133 6.78 13.09 -1.64
CA SER A 133 7.28 14.48 -1.65
C SER A 133 6.15 15.52 -1.73
N THR A 134 5.01 15.17 -2.28
CA THR A 134 3.82 16.03 -2.32
C THR A 134 3.29 16.33 -0.92
N LEU A 135 3.37 15.36 0.01
CA LEU A 135 2.92 15.56 1.40
C LEU A 135 3.75 16.63 2.11
N ALA A 136 5.05 16.67 1.86
CA ALA A 136 5.93 17.69 2.42
C ALA A 136 5.51 19.11 1.98
N LYS A 137 5.04 19.28 0.74
CA LYS A 137 4.51 20.55 0.23
C LYS A 137 3.19 20.92 0.88
N LEU A 138 2.28 19.96 1.07
CA LEU A 138 1.00 20.17 1.73
C LEU A 138 1.17 20.59 3.19
N ILE A 139 2.08 19.95 3.91
CA ILE A 139 2.38 20.29 5.31
C ILE A 139 2.92 21.72 5.40
N ARG A 140 3.82 22.14 4.52
CA ARG A 140 4.33 23.52 4.48
C ARG A 140 3.22 24.53 4.21
N SER A 141 2.38 24.29 3.20
CA SER A 141 1.28 25.22 2.86
C SER A 141 0.22 25.34 3.96
N GLN A 142 0.02 24.29 4.76
CA GLN A 142 -0.87 24.34 5.92
C GLN A 142 -0.26 25.10 7.10
N ALA A 143 1.04 25.03 7.30
CA ALA A 143 1.74 25.81 8.32
C ALA A 143 1.69 27.32 8.02
N GLU A 144 1.93 27.70 6.75
CA GLU A 144 1.88 29.08 6.27
C GLU A 144 0.47 29.72 6.33
N ARG A 145 -0.59 28.93 6.32
CA ARG A 145 -1.98 29.43 6.45
C ARG A 145 -2.43 29.65 7.89
N LYS A 146 -1.64 29.23 8.86
CA LYS A 146 -1.94 29.37 10.30
C LYS A 146 -1.15 30.50 10.97
N GLU A 147 -0.26 31.16 10.23
CA GLU A 147 0.39 32.41 10.57
C GLU A 147 -0.37 33.60 9.97
#